data_a488d222e4c08a9c1dd6b1f34e508852
#
_entry.id   a488d222e4c08a9c1dd6b1f34e508852
#
_cell.length_a   1.000
_cell.length_b   1.000
_cell.length_c   1.000
_cell.angle_alpha   90.00
_cell.angle_beta   90.00
_cell.angle_gamma   90.00
#
_symmetry.space_group_name_H-M   'P 1'
#
loop_
_entity.id
_entity.type
_entity.pdbx_description
1 polymer ?
#
loop_
_entity_poly.entity_id
_entity_poly.type
_entity_poly.pdbx_seq_one_letter_code
_entity_poly.pdbx_strand_id
1 'polypeptide(L)'
;FLPADVRGRFESEGQFKPFHQELDDGFDTVEWAARQPWSNGRVGMYGISYLGATQWLAAASQAPNLQAIFPSLTGSDFYDGWTYQGGAFELAFNLTWSAILLGMPDLARASLSAVERGPLLAGLAAIGGDHWPMTRHLPVRDVPTFAHDVVAPFYKEWLEHPTRDAFWEPITIEAAHPRIHTPAYNLGGWFDLFIRGTL
;
A
#
# COMPACT_ATOMS: atom_id res chain seq x y z
N PHE A 1 -0.03 1.57 -22.59
CA PHE A 1 -0.43 1.70 -21.19
C PHE A 1 -1.00 0.36 -20.71
N LEU A 2 -0.48 -0.16 -19.61
CA LEU A 2 -0.89 -1.42 -18.99
C LEU A 2 -1.26 -1.14 -17.53
N PRO A 3 -2.54 -1.06 -17.16
CA PRO A 3 -2.97 -1.09 -15.78
C PRO A 3 -2.86 -2.53 -15.26
N ALA A 4 -2.40 -2.70 -14.03
CA ALA A 4 -2.31 -3.99 -13.36
C ALA A 4 -2.81 -3.86 -11.92
N ASP A 5 -3.64 -4.82 -11.50
CA ASP A 5 -4.06 -4.93 -10.11
C ASP A 5 -2.97 -5.66 -9.32
N VAL A 6 -2.61 -5.11 -8.17
CA VAL A 6 -1.68 -5.78 -7.27
C VAL A 6 -2.29 -7.07 -6.70
N ARG A 7 -1.45 -8.00 -6.28
CA ARG A 7 -1.84 -9.30 -5.74
C ARG A 7 -2.94 -9.16 -4.68
N GLY A 8 -3.97 -10.00 -4.79
CA GLY A 8 -5.10 -10.03 -3.86
C GLY A 8 -6.08 -8.85 -3.98
N ARG A 9 -5.98 -8.03 -5.04
CA ARG A 9 -6.90 -6.90 -5.27
C ARG A 9 -7.66 -7.10 -6.57
N PHE A 10 -8.91 -6.61 -6.61
CA PHE A 10 -9.81 -6.66 -7.77
C PHE A 10 -9.84 -8.03 -8.44
N GLU A 11 -9.31 -8.20 -9.66
CA GLU A 11 -9.31 -9.46 -10.40
C GLU A 11 -8.04 -10.31 -10.14
N SER A 12 -7.03 -9.76 -9.46
CA SER A 12 -5.81 -10.50 -9.15
C SER A 12 -6.02 -11.50 -8.02
N GLU A 13 -5.47 -12.68 -8.18
CA GLU A 13 -5.51 -13.79 -7.21
C GLU A 13 -4.60 -13.52 -6.00
N GLY A 14 -4.70 -14.40 -4.99
CA GLY A 14 -3.88 -14.38 -3.79
C GLY A 14 -4.44 -13.50 -2.68
N GLN A 15 -3.59 -13.17 -1.73
CA GLN A 15 -3.91 -12.32 -0.57
C GLN A 15 -3.13 -11.01 -0.66
N PHE A 16 -3.80 -9.91 -0.36
CA PHE A 16 -3.18 -8.61 -0.32
C PHE A 16 -2.43 -8.40 0.99
N LYS A 17 -1.13 -8.14 0.88
CA LYS A 17 -0.27 -7.75 1.99
C LYS A 17 0.47 -6.48 1.59
N PRO A 18 0.00 -5.30 2.00
CA PRO A 18 0.51 -4.02 1.49
C PRO A 18 2.04 -3.93 1.56
N PHE A 19 2.65 -3.52 0.46
CA PHE A 19 4.09 -3.30 0.26
C PHE A 19 4.96 -4.56 0.23
N HIS A 20 4.65 -5.60 1.02
CA HIS A 20 5.53 -6.77 1.20
C HIS A 20 5.69 -7.65 -0.04
N GLN A 21 4.74 -7.61 -0.96
CA GLN A 21 4.75 -8.43 -2.17
C GLN A 21 5.24 -7.65 -3.40
N GLU A 22 5.23 -6.32 -3.30
CA GLU A 22 5.42 -5.42 -4.45
C GLU A 22 6.84 -5.45 -5.01
N LEU A 23 7.82 -5.89 -4.22
CA LEU A 23 9.20 -6.05 -4.71
C LEU A 23 9.28 -7.18 -5.74
N ASP A 24 8.81 -8.37 -5.37
CA ASP A 24 8.86 -9.56 -6.25
C ASP A 24 7.82 -9.44 -7.37
N ASP A 25 6.60 -9.04 -7.05
CA ASP A 25 5.53 -8.85 -8.04
C ASP A 25 5.87 -7.74 -9.04
N GLY A 26 6.54 -6.69 -8.57
CA GLY A 26 7.03 -5.61 -9.42
C GLY A 26 8.10 -6.08 -10.40
N PHE A 27 9.06 -6.88 -9.92
CA PHE A 27 10.06 -7.53 -10.80
C PHE A 27 9.37 -8.37 -11.87
N ASP A 28 8.51 -9.29 -11.46
CA ASP A 28 7.84 -10.23 -12.36
C ASP A 28 6.96 -9.49 -13.39
N THR A 29 6.23 -8.47 -12.95
CA THR A 29 5.37 -7.66 -13.83
C THR A 29 6.18 -6.91 -14.89
N VAL A 30 7.29 -6.26 -14.49
CA VAL A 30 8.18 -5.54 -15.41
C VAL A 30 8.79 -6.49 -16.43
N GLU A 31 9.31 -7.62 -15.98
CA GLU A 31 9.94 -8.62 -16.85
C GLU A 31 8.94 -9.33 -17.77
N TRP A 32 7.73 -9.56 -17.27
CA TRP A 32 6.65 -10.07 -18.10
C TRP A 32 6.27 -9.06 -19.20
N ALA A 33 6.03 -7.80 -18.83
CA ALA A 33 5.65 -6.75 -19.77
C ALA A 33 6.73 -6.52 -20.85
N ALA A 34 8.00 -6.56 -20.47
CA ALA A 34 9.12 -6.41 -21.40
C ALA A 34 9.16 -7.50 -22.49
N ARG A 35 8.69 -8.72 -22.18
CA ARG A 35 8.72 -9.87 -23.10
C ARG A 35 7.50 -9.98 -24.00
N GLN A 36 6.50 -9.11 -23.84
CA GLN A 36 5.28 -9.21 -24.65
C GLN A 36 5.52 -8.82 -26.10
N PRO A 37 4.80 -9.41 -27.07
CA PRO A 37 4.97 -9.12 -28.51
C PRO A 37 4.72 -7.65 -28.89
N TRP A 38 3.96 -6.92 -28.08
CA TRP A 38 3.67 -5.51 -28.26
C TRP A 38 4.69 -4.58 -27.56
N SER A 39 5.64 -5.13 -26.81
CA SER A 39 6.66 -4.37 -26.08
C SER A 39 7.96 -4.26 -26.88
N ASN A 40 8.65 -3.15 -26.69
CA ASN A 40 10.02 -2.98 -27.22
C ASN A 40 11.10 -3.40 -26.18
N GLY A 41 10.69 -4.08 -25.09
CA GLY A 41 11.59 -4.54 -24.03
C GLY A 41 11.93 -3.46 -22.99
N ARG A 42 11.38 -2.25 -23.10
CA ARG A 42 11.64 -1.14 -22.16
C ARG A 42 10.37 -0.77 -21.44
N VAL A 43 10.41 -0.85 -20.09
CA VAL A 43 9.27 -0.56 -19.24
C VAL A 43 9.53 0.72 -18.45
N GLY A 44 8.56 1.60 -18.39
CA GLY A 44 8.50 2.73 -17.48
C GLY A 44 7.28 2.63 -16.60
N MET A 45 7.36 3.11 -15.36
CA MET A 45 6.23 3.12 -14.44
C MET A 45 5.90 4.54 -14.01
N TYR A 46 4.61 4.82 -13.77
CA TYR A 46 4.18 6.09 -13.19
C TYR A 46 2.91 5.88 -12.35
N GLY A 47 2.70 6.74 -11.38
CA GLY A 47 1.51 6.71 -10.54
C GLY A 47 1.69 7.42 -9.22
N ILE A 48 0.56 7.66 -8.58
CA ILE A 48 0.45 8.41 -7.34
C ILE A 48 0.24 7.47 -6.14
N SER A 49 0.71 7.87 -4.95
CA SER A 49 0.42 7.19 -3.68
C SER A 49 0.92 5.74 -3.68
N TYR A 50 0.06 4.76 -3.44
CA TYR A 50 0.42 3.34 -3.49
C TYR A 50 1.05 2.93 -4.84
N LEU A 51 0.57 3.50 -5.96
CA LEU A 51 1.18 3.26 -7.27
C LEU A 51 2.59 3.88 -7.39
N GLY A 52 2.93 4.84 -6.55
CA GLY A 52 4.30 5.33 -6.39
C GLY A 52 5.15 4.37 -5.57
N ALA A 53 4.58 3.78 -4.52
CA ALA A 53 5.23 2.77 -3.70
C ALA A 53 5.60 1.52 -4.52
N THR A 54 4.68 1.00 -5.36
CA THR A 54 4.96 -0.14 -6.25
C THR A 54 6.12 0.11 -7.19
N GLN A 55 6.29 1.35 -7.68
CA GLN A 55 7.40 1.74 -8.55
C GLN A 55 8.75 1.67 -7.83
N TRP A 56 8.81 2.22 -6.60
CA TRP A 56 10.02 2.20 -5.80
C TRP A 56 10.43 0.78 -5.42
N LEU A 57 9.46 -0.07 -5.05
CA LEU A 57 9.71 -1.48 -4.72
C LEU A 57 10.16 -2.26 -5.96
N ALA A 58 9.54 -2.02 -7.13
CA ALA A 58 10.00 -2.57 -8.40
C ALA A 58 11.43 -2.11 -8.75
N ALA A 59 11.76 -0.83 -8.52
CA ALA A 59 13.13 -0.34 -8.74
C ALA A 59 14.13 -0.97 -7.75
N ALA A 60 13.72 -1.17 -6.50
CA ALA A 60 14.54 -1.85 -5.48
C ALA A 60 14.80 -3.33 -5.82
N SER A 61 13.91 -3.98 -6.57
CA SER A 61 14.09 -5.34 -7.09
C SER A 61 15.15 -5.44 -8.20
N GLN A 62 15.59 -4.31 -8.74
CA GLN A 62 16.56 -4.22 -9.83
C GLN A 62 16.13 -4.92 -11.13
N ALA A 63 14.83 -4.88 -11.45
CA ALA A 63 14.30 -5.42 -12.69
C ALA A 63 15.03 -4.80 -13.90
N PRO A 64 15.74 -5.58 -14.73
CA PRO A 64 16.68 -5.04 -15.74
C PRO A 64 15.97 -4.27 -16.86
N ASN A 65 14.70 -4.55 -17.10
CA ASN A 65 13.90 -3.88 -18.13
C ASN A 65 13.17 -2.62 -17.62
N LEU A 66 13.28 -2.27 -16.32
CA LEU A 66 12.73 -1.04 -15.77
C LEU A 66 13.66 0.14 -16.09
N GLN A 67 13.22 1.03 -16.98
CA GLN A 67 14.06 2.09 -17.53
C GLN A 67 13.89 3.44 -16.82
N ALA A 68 12.72 3.70 -16.25
CA ALA A 68 12.43 4.94 -15.52
C ALA A 68 11.18 4.78 -14.67
N ILE A 69 11.10 5.54 -13.59
CA ILE A 69 9.93 5.64 -12.73
C ILE A 69 9.52 7.09 -12.50
N PHE A 70 8.22 7.31 -12.32
CA PHE A 70 7.65 8.61 -11.95
C PHE A 70 6.73 8.44 -10.73
N PRO A 71 7.29 8.22 -9.53
CA PRO A 71 6.52 8.15 -8.31
C PRO A 71 6.05 9.55 -7.89
N SER A 72 4.77 9.64 -7.54
CA SER A 72 4.15 10.89 -7.09
C SER A 72 3.49 10.70 -5.74
N LEU A 73 3.68 11.66 -4.82
CA LEU A 73 2.99 11.70 -3.51
C LEU A 73 3.03 10.34 -2.78
N THR A 74 4.22 9.81 -2.54
CA THR A 74 4.43 8.49 -1.92
C THR A 74 5.55 8.51 -0.89
N GLY A 75 5.52 7.56 0.05
CA GLY A 75 6.57 7.38 1.04
C GLY A 75 7.79 6.64 0.50
N SER A 76 8.94 6.80 1.17
CA SER A 76 10.17 6.04 0.97
C SER A 76 10.41 5.02 2.09
N ASP A 77 9.66 5.13 3.17
CA ASP A 77 9.65 4.24 4.32
C ASP A 77 8.20 4.01 4.77
N PHE A 78 7.75 2.76 4.75
CA PHE A 78 6.36 2.44 5.06
C PHE A 78 6.11 2.23 6.56
N TYR A 79 7.17 2.18 7.38
CA TYR A 79 7.07 2.37 8.81
C TYR A 79 7.01 3.86 9.13
N ASP A 80 8.10 4.62 8.95
CA ASP A 80 8.18 6.03 9.36
C ASP A 80 7.91 6.96 8.17
N GLY A 81 6.71 7.48 8.11
CA GLY A 81 6.24 8.37 7.03
C GLY A 81 5.07 7.81 6.23
N TRP A 82 4.57 6.60 6.59
CA TRP A 82 3.31 6.06 6.09
C TRP A 82 2.44 5.56 7.24
N THR A 83 2.86 4.48 7.93
CA THR A 83 2.07 3.84 8.99
C THR A 83 2.26 4.51 10.34
N TYR A 84 3.49 4.89 10.61
CA TYR A 84 3.89 5.64 11.81
C TYR A 84 4.61 6.92 11.42
N GLN A 85 4.65 7.88 12.34
CA GLN A 85 5.47 9.06 12.21
C GLN A 85 6.10 9.38 13.57
N GLY A 86 7.44 9.31 13.63
CA GLY A 86 8.15 9.49 14.90
C GLY A 86 7.75 8.48 15.98
N GLY A 87 7.31 7.29 15.59
CA GLY A 87 6.82 6.24 16.48
C GLY A 87 5.33 6.34 16.86
N ALA A 88 4.63 7.39 16.45
CA ALA A 88 3.18 7.51 16.63
C ALA A 88 2.44 6.92 15.43
N PHE A 89 1.48 6.03 15.68
CA PHE A 89 0.64 5.46 14.63
C PHE A 89 -0.23 6.55 13.98
N GLU A 90 -0.17 6.67 12.66
CA GLU A 90 -0.94 7.63 11.86
C GLU A 90 -2.43 7.24 11.83
N LEU A 91 -3.09 7.35 13.00
CA LEU A 91 -4.39 6.73 13.28
C LEU A 91 -5.47 7.17 12.31
N ALA A 92 -5.67 8.47 12.09
CA ALA A 92 -6.72 8.97 11.22
C ALA A 92 -6.50 8.53 9.77
N PHE A 93 -5.26 8.61 9.30
CA PHE A 93 -4.88 8.18 7.96
C PHE A 93 -5.08 6.66 7.79
N ASN A 94 -4.52 5.84 8.69
CA ASN A 94 -4.61 4.38 8.57
C ASN A 94 -6.04 3.87 8.73
N LEU A 95 -6.88 4.48 9.59
CA LEU A 95 -8.30 4.16 9.68
C LEU A 95 -9.02 4.39 8.35
N THR A 96 -8.86 5.58 7.77
CA THR A 96 -9.56 5.96 6.54
C THR A 96 -9.03 5.19 5.33
N TRP A 97 -7.72 5.07 5.20
CA TRP A 97 -7.08 4.32 4.12
C TRP A 97 -7.49 2.84 4.14
N SER A 98 -7.39 2.21 5.31
CA SER A 98 -7.77 0.80 5.48
C SER A 98 -9.26 0.55 5.28
N ALA A 99 -10.14 1.46 5.72
CA ALA A 99 -11.57 1.28 5.56
C ALA A 99 -12.05 1.55 4.13
N ILE A 100 -11.69 2.72 3.58
CA ILE A 100 -12.30 3.22 2.34
C ILE A 100 -11.62 2.61 1.11
N LEU A 101 -10.30 2.70 1.04
CA LEU A 101 -9.58 2.27 -0.15
C LEU A 101 -9.37 0.75 -0.21
N LEU A 102 -9.31 0.08 0.92
CA LEU A 102 -8.99 -1.34 0.98
C LEU A 102 -10.14 -2.18 1.53
N GLY A 103 -10.74 -1.81 2.65
CA GLY A 103 -11.79 -2.60 3.30
C GLY A 103 -13.06 -2.74 2.47
N MET A 104 -13.46 -1.70 1.74
CA MET A 104 -14.64 -1.77 0.86
C MET A 104 -14.45 -2.77 -0.29
N PRO A 105 -13.36 -2.74 -1.06
CA PRO A 105 -13.07 -3.78 -2.05
C PRO A 105 -12.89 -5.18 -1.44
N ASP A 106 -12.26 -5.31 -0.27
CA ASP A 106 -12.12 -6.60 0.42
C ASP A 106 -13.49 -7.19 0.74
N LEU A 107 -14.38 -6.36 1.32
CA LEU A 107 -15.73 -6.78 1.63
C LEU A 107 -16.53 -7.17 0.38
N ALA A 108 -16.32 -6.50 -0.75
CA ALA A 108 -16.98 -6.83 -2.01
C ALA A 108 -16.57 -8.23 -2.53
N ARG A 109 -15.33 -8.64 -2.32
CA ARG A 109 -14.79 -9.95 -2.73
C ARG A 109 -15.13 -11.08 -1.74
N ALA A 110 -15.41 -10.74 -0.48
CA ALA A 110 -15.61 -11.73 0.57
C ALA A 110 -16.90 -12.55 0.37
N SER A 111 -16.78 -13.86 0.57
CA SER A 111 -17.93 -14.79 0.56
C SER A 111 -18.64 -14.74 1.93
N LEU A 112 -19.41 -13.70 2.17
CA LEU A 112 -20.15 -13.45 3.41
C LEU A 112 -21.67 -13.47 3.16
N SER A 113 -22.42 -13.95 4.15
CA SER A 113 -23.86 -13.79 4.17
C SER A 113 -24.27 -12.32 4.34
N ALA A 114 -25.50 -11.96 4.01
CA ALA A 114 -26.01 -10.60 4.19
C ALA A 114 -25.99 -10.17 5.67
N VAL A 115 -26.17 -11.11 6.60
CA VAL A 115 -26.16 -10.86 8.05
C VAL A 115 -24.74 -10.48 8.53
N GLU A 116 -23.72 -11.15 8.02
CA GLU A 116 -22.31 -10.84 8.33
C GLU A 116 -21.85 -9.54 7.64
N ARG A 117 -22.23 -9.38 6.38
CA ARG A 117 -21.81 -8.24 5.55
C ARG A 117 -22.39 -6.89 6.01
N GLY A 118 -23.64 -6.87 6.44
CA GLY A 118 -24.37 -5.64 6.79
C GLY A 118 -23.66 -4.78 7.85
N PRO A 119 -23.30 -5.32 9.02
CA PRO A 119 -22.57 -4.58 10.06
C PRO A 119 -21.20 -4.07 9.61
N LEU A 120 -20.46 -4.87 8.82
CA LEU A 120 -19.13 -4.48 8.29
C LEU A 120 -19.27 -3.30 7.32
N LEU A 121 -20.23 -3.37 6.41
CA LEU A 121 -20.50 -2.29 5.47
C LEU A 121 -20.89 -1.00 6.18
N ALA A 122 -21.74 -1.09 7.22
CA ALA A 122 -22.14 0.05 8.02
C ALA A 122 -20.93 0.66 8.76
N GLY A 123 -20.04 -0.16 9.31
CA GLY A 123 -18.81 0.28 9.96
C GLY A 123 -17.86 0.99 9.01
N LEU A 124 -17.64 0.43 7.83
CA LEU A 124 -16.80 1.05 6.78
C LEU A 124 -17.40 2.39 6.33
N ALA A 125 -18.70 2.43 6.09
CA ALA A 125 -19.40 3.66 5.70
C ALA A 125 -19.34 4.75 6.79
N ALA A 126 -19.43 4.36 8.06
CA ALA A 126 -19.29 5.29 9.18
C ALA A 126 -17.91 5.94 9.23
N ILE A 127 -16.83 5.17 9.05
CA ILE A 127 -15.46 5.71 8.98
C ILE A 127 -15.31 6.63 7.76
N GLY A 128 -15.89 6.27 6.62
CA GLY A 128 -15.86 7.07 5.40
C GLY A 128 -16.64 8.39 5.51
N GLY A 129 -17.71 8.42 6.29
CA GLY A 129 -18.50 9.62 6.55
C GLY A 129 -17.86 10.54 7.60
N ASP A 130 -17.50 9.97 8.73
CA ASP A 130 -16.81 10.67 9.84
C ASP A 130 -15.96 9.68 10.64
N HIS A 131 -14.66 9.72 10.43
CA HIS A 131 -13.71 8.83 11.13
C HIS A 131 -13.40 9.25 12.59
N TRP A 132 -13.68 10.49 12.97
CA TRP A 132 -13.33 11.02 14.29
C TRP A 132 -13.89 10.23 15.49
N PRO A 133 -15.11 9.70 15.46
CA PRO A 133 -15.58 8.83 16.54
C PRO A 133 -14.71 7.58 16.72
N MET A 134 -14.22 7.00 15.62
CA MET A 134 -13.38 5.80 15.66
C MET A 134 -11.96 6.07 16.16
N THR A 135 -11.45 7.29 16.00
CA THR A 135 -10.11 7.66 16.56
C THR A 135 -10.10 7.68 18.10
N ARG A 136 -11.28 7.67 18.74
CA ARG A 136 -11.43 7.61 20.20
C ARG A 136 -11.64 6.20 20.73
N HIS A 137 -11.75 5.21 19.83
CA HIS A 137 -11.90 3.82 20.24
C HIS A 137 -10.60 3.26 20.81
N LEU A 138 -10.67 2.62 21.99
CA LEU A 138 -9.51 2.03 22.66
C LEU A 138 -9.84 0.59 23.10
N PRO A 139 -8.93 -0.35 22.97
CA PRO A 139 -7.65 -0.22 22.25
C PRO A 139 -7.82 0.00 20.73
N VAL A 140 -6.88 0.71 20.13
CA VAL A 140 -6.92 1.06 18.69
C VAL A 140 -7.02 -0.18 17.78
N ARG A 141 -6.40 -1.30 18.19
CA ARG A 141 -6.44 -2.57 17.45
C ARG A 141 -7.84 -3.21 17.38
N ASP A 142 -8.71 -2.85 18.33
CA ASP A 142 -10.02 -3.49 18.51
C ASP A 142 -11.16 -2.66 17.90
N VAL A 143 -10.84 -1.75 16.97
CA VAL A 143 -11.85 -1.03 16.19
C VAL A 143 -12.80 -2.04 15.56
N PRO A 144 -14.12 -2.00 15.87
CA PRO A 144 -15.07 -3.05 15.49
C PRO A 144 -15.12 -3.35 14.00
N THR A 145 -14.92 -2.34 13.17
CA THR A 145 -14.89 -2.47 11.70
C THR A 145 -13.79 -3.42 11.21
N PHE A 146 -12.65 -3.48 11.91
CA PHE A 146 -11.51 -4.35 11.58
C PHE A 146 -11.47 -5.63 12.43
N ALA A 147 -12.52 -5.91 13.20
CA ALA A 147 -12.59 -7.14 13.99
C ALA A 147 -12.68 -8.41 13.12
N HIS A 148 -13.25 -8.28 11.93
CA HIS A 148 -13.39 -9.39 10.99
C HIS A 148 -12.20 -9.45 10.04
N ASP A 149 -11.56 -10.63 9.96
CA ASP A 149 -10.29 -10.82 9.23
C ASP A 149 -10.37 -10.61 7.70
N VAL A 150 -11.57 -10.51 7.14
CA VAL A 150 -11.73 -10.16 5.70
C VAL A 150 -11.58 -8.67 5.43
N VAL A 151 -11.61 -7.83 6.46
CA VAL A 151 -11.53 -6.37 6.31
C VAL A 151 -10.16 -5.90 6.76
N ALA A 152 -9.31 -5.53 5.80
CA ALA A 152 -8.00 -4.94 6.05
C ALA A 152 -7.20 -5.66 7.17
N PRO A 153 -6.92 -6.97 7.05
CA PRO A 153 -6.23 -7.73 8.10
C PRO A 153 -4.86 -7.14 8.46
N PHE A 154 -4.18 -6.50 7.53
CA PHE A 154 -2.91 -5.80 7.71
C PHE A 154 -2.97 -4.64 8.72
N TYR A 155 -4.16 -4.06 8.99
CA TYR A 155 -4.31 -3.01 10.00
C TYR A 155 -3.90 -3.49 11.39
N LYS A 156 -4.32 -4.70 11.78
CA LYS A 156 -3.91 -5.32 13.05
C LYS A 156 -2.44 -5.72 13.02
N GLU A 157 -1.97 -6.28 11.92
CA GLU A 157 -0.58 -6.68 11.73
C GLU A 157 0.37 -5.48 11.90
N TRP A 158 0.03 -4.32 11.33
CA TRP A 158 0.80 -3.09 11.52
C TRP A 158 0.87 -2.64 12.98
N LEU A 159 -0.22 -2.78 13.75
CA LEU A 159 -0.26 -2.46 15.18
C LEU A 159 0.51 -3.48 16.05
N GLU A 160 0.75 -4.68 15.56
CA GLU A 160 1.59 -5.70 16.22
C GLU A 160 3.08 -5.41 16.04
N HIS A 161 3.44 -4.55 15.06
CA HIS A 161 4.80 -4.11 14.77
C HIS A 161 4.98 -2.59 15.02
N PRO A 162 4.83 -2.12 16.29
CA PRO A 162 4.83 -0.69 16.62
C PRO A 162 6.21 -0.03 16.59
N THR A 163 7.25 -0.81 16.35
CA THR A 163 8.64 -0.35 16.22
C THR A 163 9.21 -0.85 14.90
N ARG A 164 10.26 -0.19 14.43
CA ARG A 164 10.99 -0.66 13.23
C ARG A 164 11.70 -1.97 13.57
N ASP A 165 11.17 -3.06 13.08
CA ASP A 165 11.67 -4.42 13.25
C ASP A 165 11.80 -5.15 11.90
N ALA A 166 12.07 -6.44 11.93
CA ALA A 166 12.24 -7.28 10.75
C ALA A 166 10.99 -7.34 9.83
N PHE A 167 9.82 -6.94 10.32
CA PHE A 167 8.62 -6.82 9.51
C PHE A 167 8.74 -5.68 8.48
N TRP A 168 9.30 -4.54 8.90
CA TRP A 168 9.39 -3.34 8.07
C TRP A 168 10.65 -3.28 7.18
N GLU A 169 11.72 -3.99 7.58
CA GLU A 169 13.01 -3.94 6.87
C GLU A 169 12.91 -4.25 5.37
N PRO A 170 12.17 -5.28 4.91
CA PRO A 170 12.11 -5.64 3.48
C PRO A 170 11.46 -4.57 2.62
N ILE A 171 10.62 -3.72 3.21
CA ILE A 171 9.83 -2.70 2.51
C ILE A 171 10.37 -1.27 2.73
N THR A 172 11.53 -1.11 3.37
CA THR A 172 12.20 0.18 3.55
C THR A 172 13.00 0.53 2.30
N ILE A 173 12.47 1.41 1.45
CA ILE A 173 13.09 1.84 0.19
C ILE A 173 14.37 2.62 0.46
N GLU A 174 14.42 3.43 1.51
CA GLU A 174 15.60 4.23 1.88
C GLU A 174 16.86 3.35 2.03
N ALA A 175 16.72 2.16 2.59
CA ALA A 175 17.81 1.19 2.72
C ALA A 175 18.25 0.61 1.36
N ALA A 176 17.41 0.69 0.34
CA ALA A 176 17.68 0.20 -1.00
C ALA A 176 18.27 1.27 -1.94
N HIS A 177 18.18 2.56 -1.60
CA HIS A 177 18.64 3.67 -2.46
C HIS A 177 20.04 3.46 -3.07
N PRO A 178 21.07 2.98 -2.33
CA PRO A 178 22.41 2.76 -2.93
C PRO A 178 22.43 1.73 -4.07
N ARG A 179 21.41 0.89 -4.18
CA ARG A 179 21.28 -0.16 -5.20
C ARG A 179 20.32 0.20 -6.32
N ILE A 180 19.51 1.25 -6.14
CA ILE A 180 18.55 1.69 -7.15
C ILE A 180 19.27 2.56 -8.17
N HIS A 181 19.37 2.06 -9.40
CA HIS A 181 19.99 2.79 -10.51
C HIS A 181 18.95 3.27 -11.54
N THR A 182 17.70 2.88 -11.38
CA THR A 182 16.59 3.33 -12.24
C THR A 182 16.37 4.83 -12.07
N PRO A 183 16.43 5.63 -13.14
CA PRO A 183 16.12 7.06 -13.07
C PRO A 183 14.73 7.30 -12.53
N ALA A 184 14.59 8.23 -11.59
CA ALA A 184 13.34 8.59 -10.96
C ALA A 184 13.05 10.08 -11.10
N TYR A 185 11.83 10.42 -11.49
CA TYR A 185 11.32 11.79 -11.42
C TYR A 185 10.28 11.87 -10.30
N ASN A 186 10.67 12.43 -9.14
CA ASN A 186 9.82 12.51 -7.97
C ASN A 186 8.92 13.74 -8.01
N LEU A 187 7.65 13.56 -7.69
CA LEU A 187 6.68 14.64 -7.48
C LEU A 187 6.10 14.55 -6.08
N GLY A 188 6.23 15.62 -5.31
CA GLY A 188 5.60 15.78 -3.99
C GLY A 188 4.92 17.12 -3.85
N GLY A 189 4.05 17.26 -2.85
CA GLY A 189 3.39 18.51 -2.47
C GLY A 189 3.87 18.98 -1.10
N TRP A 190 4.09 20.29 -0.91
CA TRP A 190 4.56 20.83 0.37
C TRP A 190 3.62 20.52 1.56
N PHE A 191 2.35 20.24 1.30
CA PHE A 191 1.35 19.90 2.32
C PHE A 191 0.90 18.46 2.25
N ASP A 192 1.59 17.63 1.45
CA ASP A 192 1.33 16.19 1.38
C ASP A 192 1.93 15.49 2.60
N LEU A 193 1.19 14.50 3.13
CA LEU A 193 1.67 13.73 4.29
C LEU A 193 2.93 12.90 3.97
N PHE A 194 3.17 12.58 2.70
CA PHE A 194 4.35 11.83 2.26
C PHE A 194 5.51 12.70 1.78
N ILE A 195 5.47 14.03 1.99
CA ILE A 195 6.53 14.94 1.51
C ILE A 195 7.94 14.51 1.95
N ARG A 196 8.07 13.94 3.15
CA ARG A 196 9.35 13.41 3.65
C ARG A 196 9.96 12.37 2.70
N GLY A 197 9.14 11.48 2.13
CA GLY A 197 9.61 10.46 1.20
C GLY A 197 9.99 10.99 -0.19
N THR A 198 9.65 12.24 -0.49
CA THR A 198 10.03 12.92 -1.73
C THR A 198 11.34 13.70 -1.59
N LEU A 199 11.66 14.21 -0.40
CA LEU A 199 12.84 15.03 -0.07
C LEU A 199 14.04 14.18 0.31
#